data_18230b879f6ad42c8fb24aae76dcd5bb
#
_entry.id   18230b879f6ad42c8fb24aae76dcd5bb
#
_cell.length_a   1.000
_cell.length_b   1.000
_cell.length_c   1.000
_cell.angle_alpha   90.00
_cell.angle_beta   90.00
_cell.angle_gamma   90.00
#
_symmetry.space_group_name_H-M   'P 1'
#
loop_
_entity.id
_entity.type
_entity.pdbx_description
1 polymer ?
#
loop_
_entity_poly.entity_id
_entity_poly.type
_entity_poly.pdbx_seq_one_letter_code
_entity_poly.pdbx_strand_id
1 'polypeptide(L)'
;TEGQVVIAAVNTLGVLYIVEKGEELGSIADLKGKTIYTTGQGTTPEYTLRYLLSQNGLDPDKDVTIEFCSEASEVVSTIATMDSAVAMLPQPYVTVAQTKVDGLKVAFDVTKEWEKADKDSTVVTGVLIARKAFIEEHPEQFKAFLDEYKASAEYANSNVEDTAELVEKFDIFKAAIAKKAIPECNVTFITGDDMKTKVSSYLKVLFDANPKAVGGKLPDDGIYYVAE
;
A
#
# COMPACT_ATOMS: atom_id res chain seq x y z
N THR A 1 -21.20 4.13 3.76
CA THR A 1 -21.42 3.10 4.80
C THR A 1 -22.43 3.55 5.87
N GLU A 2 -22.78 4.85 5.89
CA GLU A 2 -23.74 5.46 6.83
C GLU A 2 -23.53 5.07 8.31
N GLY A 3 -22.26 4.84 8.72
CA GLY A 3 -21.92 4.45 10.08
C GLY A 3 -22.20 2.99 10.45
N GLN A 4 -22.52 2.14 9.48
CA GLN A 4 -22.86 0.73 9.72
C GLN A 4 -21.63 -0.19 9.85
N VAL A 5 -20.44 0.30 9.53
CA VAL A 5 -19.20 -0.47 9.62
C VAL A 5 -18.19 0.23 10.50
N VAL A 6 -17.26 -0.55 11.03
CA VAL A 6 -16.06 -0.06 11.72
C VAL A 6 -14.81 -0.62 11.07
N ILE A 7 -13.70 0.10 11.24
CA ILE A 7 -12.34 -0.40 10.98
C ILE A 7 -11.90 -1.13 12.24
N ALA A 8 -11.61 -2.41 12.12
CA ALA A 8 -11.23 -3.26 13.23
C ALA A 8 -9.71 -3.44 13.39
N ALA A 9 -8.98 -3.39 12.28
CA ALA A 9 -7.53 -3.43 12.28
C ALA A 9 -6.96 -2.80 10.99
N VAL A 10 -5.73 -2.33 11.04
CA VAL A 10 -4.87 -2.18 9.87
C VAL A 10 -4.22 -3.54 9.62
N ASN A 11 -4.41 -4.09 8.43
CA ASN A 11 -3.84 -5.38 8.06
C ASN A 11 -2.69 -5.29 7.06
N THR A 12 -2.52 -4.14 6.41
CA THR A 12 -1.45 -3.90 5.45
C THR A 12 -1.06 -2.43 5.48
N LEU A 13 0.20 -2.15 5.73
CA LEU A 13 0.78 -0.83 5.56
C LEU A 13 1.13 -0.57 4.09
N GLY A 14 2.00 0.38 3.78
CA GLY A 14 2.33 0.68 2.39
C GLY A 14 3.05 -0.47 1.70
N VAL A 15 2.66 -0.74 0.47
CA VAL A 15 3.23 -1.81 -0.39
C VAL A 15 3.77 -1.27 -1.72
N LEU A 16 3.81 0.06 -1.85
CA LEU A 16 4.24 0.73 -3.07
C LEU A 16 5.73 0.99 -3.05
N TYR A 17 6.36 0.78 -4.19
CA TYR A 17 7.79 1.00 -4.40
C TYR A 17 8.00 1.72 -5.72
N ILE A 18 8.95 2.66 -5.76
CA ILE A 18 9.46 3.22 -7.01
C ILE A 18 10.61 2.33 -7.46
N VAL A 19 10.49 1.83 -8.68
CA VAL A 19 11.50 1.01 -9.35
C VAL A 19 12.07 1.77 -10.53
N GLU A 20 13.32 1.49 -10.85
CA GLU A 20 14.05 2.08 -11.96
C GLU A 20 14.73 1.02 -12.82
N LYS A 21 14.90 1.33 -14.10
CA LYS A 21 15.74 0.60 -15.05
C LYS A 21 16.55 1.60 -15.86
N GLY A 22 17.89 1.46 -15.85
CA GLY A 22 18.77 2.35 -16.62
C GLY A 22 18.81 3.81 -16.15
N GLU A 23 18.30 4.07 -14.96
CA GLU A 23 18.33 5.36 -14.29
C GLU A 23 19.19 5.26 -13.02
N GLU A 24 19.65 6.39 -12.50
CA GLU A 24 20.32 6.47 -11.20
C GLU A 24 19.58 7.50 -10.34
N LEU A 25 18.62 7.03 -9.56
CA LEU A 25 17.81 7.87 -8.67
C LEU A 25 18.41 7.86 -7.26
N GLY A 26 18.94 8.99 -6.81
CA GLY A 26 19.48 9.16 -5.45
C GLY A 26 18.46 9.75 -4.48
N SER A 27 17.42 10.43 -4.99
CA SER A 27 16.37 11.10 -4.22
C SER A 27 15.07 11.18 -5.01
N ILE A 28 13.95 11.45 -4.33
CA ILE A 28 12.64 11.70 -4.99
C ILE A 28 12.73 12.92 -5.94
N ALA A 29 13.58 13.90 -5.64
CA ALA A 29 13.75 15.07 -6.51
C ALA A 29 14.34 14.72 -7.89
N ASP A 30 15.04 13.61 -8.04
CA ASP A 30 15.60 13.14 -9.31
C ASP A 30 14.53 12.60 -10.29
N LEU A 31 13.29 12.47 -9.81
CA LEU A 31 12.14 12.19 -10.65
C LEU A 31 11.73 13.36 -11.56
N LYS A 32 12.30 14.55 -11.36
CA LYS A 32 12.01 15.71 -12.20
C LYS A 32 12.30 15.43 -13.66
N GLY A 33 11.33 15.72 -14.52
CA GLY A 33 11.40 15.47 -15.97
C GLY A 33 11.20 14.02 -16.39
N LYS A 34 10.96 13.09 -15.43
CA LYS A 34 10.74 11.68 -15.73
C LYS A 34 9.28 11.36 -16.00
N THR A 35 9.07 10.28 -16.76
CA THR A 35 7.76 9.61 -16.86
C THR A 35 7.72 8.48 -15.85
N ILE A 36 6.68 8.45 -15.02
CA ILE A 36 6.46 7.45 -13.98
C ILE A 36 5.25 6.60 -14.39
N TYR A 37 5.48 5.32 -14.68
CA TYR A 37 4.42 4.37 -15.02
C TYR A 37 3.83 3.78 -13.76
N THR A 38 2.49 3.80 -13.62
CA THR A 38 1.81 3.29 -12.42
C THR A 38 0.39 2.84 -12.73
N THR A 39 -0.36 2.47 -11.69
CA THR A 39 -1.78 2.13 -11.75
C THR A 39 -2.57 2.97 -10.76
N GLY A 40 -3.91 2.83 -10.78
CA GLY A 40 -4.76 3.37 -9.73
C GLY A 40 -5.05 4.87 -9.88
N GLN A 41 -5.28 5.34 -11.12
CA GLN A 41 -5.74 6.70 -11.38
C GLN A 41 -7.00 7.03 -10.57
N GLY A 42 -7.02 8.19 -9.91
CA GLY A 42 -8.12 8.62 -9.04
C GLY A 42 -8.24 7.88 -7.72
N THR A 43 -7.23 7.08 -7.35
CA THR A 43 -7.24 6.26 -6.14
C THR A 43 -5.95 6.44 -5.31
N THR A 44 -5.84 5.69 -4.22
CA THR A 44 -4.73 5.76 -3.25
C THR A 44 -3.33 5.80 -3.88
N PRO A 45 -2.95 4.95 -4.85
CA PRO A 45 -1.61 5.02 -5.44
C PRO A 45 -1.28 6.38 -6.06
N GLU A 46 -2.20 6.98 -6.82
CA GLU A 46 -2.00 8.30 -7.40
C GLU A 46 -1.81 9.37 -6.32
N TYR A 47 -2.72 9.41 -5.33
CA TYR A 47 -2.64 10.43 -4.27
C TYR A 47 -1.37 10.29 -3.44
N THR A 48 -0.94 9.05 -3.16
CA THR A 48 0.30 8.77 -2.46
C THR A 48 1.53 9.27 -3.24
N LEU A 49 1.58 9.01 -4.55
CA LEU A 49 2.66 9.48 -5.41
C LEU A 49 2.69 11.01 -5.48
N ARG A 50 1.54 11.64 -5.73
CA ARG A 50 1.42 13.11 -5.82
C ARG A 50 1.83 13.80 -4.51
N TYR A 51 1.40 13.26 -3.38
CA TYR A 51 1.82 13.76 -2.07
C TYR A 51 3.33 13.67 -1.90
N LEU A 52 3.92 12.50 -2.18
CA LEU A 52 5.36 12.29 -2.05
C LEU A 52 6.16 13.25 -2.95
N LEU A 53 5.75 13.45 -4.19
CA LEU A 53 6.37 14.41 -5.11
C LEU A 53 6.30 15.82 -4.54
N SER A 54 5.12 16.26 -4.10
CA SER A 54 4.91 17.60 -3.56
C SER A 54 5.73 17.88 -2.29
N GLN A 55 5.84 16.91 -1.38
CA GLN A 55 6.66 17.01 -0.17
C GLN A 55 8.16 17.10 -0.49
N ASN A 56 8.57 16.66 -1.67
CA ASN A 56 9.96 16.75 -2.14
C ASN A 56 10.18 17.92 -3.14
N GLY A 57 9.26 18.88 -3.18
CA GLY A 57 9.39 20.12 -3.95
C GLY A 57 9.13 19.97 -5.45
N LEU A 58 8.49 18.89 -5.88
CA LEU A 58 8.06 18.67 -7.25
C LEU A 58 6.57 18.95 -7.42
N ASP A 59 6.21 19.69 -8.48
CA ASP A 59 4.83 19.84 -8.91
C ASP A 59 4.43 18.59 -9.73
N PRO A 60 3.51 17.74 -9.23
CA PRO A 60 3.17 16.47 -9.90
C PRO A 60 2.48 16.67 -11.26
N ASP A 61 2.01 17.89 -11.58
CA ASP A 61 1.37 18.19 -12.85
C ASP A 61 2.30 18.86 -13.87
N LYS A 62 3.51 19.29 -13.45
CA LYS A 62 4.45 20.03 -14.31
C LYS A 62 5.84 19.42 -14.35
N ASP A 63 6.30 18.89 -13.22
CA ASP A 63 7.69 18.44 -13.08
C ASP A 63 7.88 16.97 -13.45
N VAL A 64 6.80 16.19 -13.53
CA VAL A 64 6.81 14.78 -13.94
C VAL A 64 5.67 14.48 -14.91
N THR A 65 5.75 13.36 -15.62
CA THR A 65 4.61 12.79 -16.34
C THR A 65 4.18 11.51 -15.63
N ILE A 66 2.91 11.39 -15.25
CA ILE A 66 2.38 10.17 -14.63
C ILE A 66 1.53 9.44 -15.69
N GLU A 67 1.99 8.25 -16.10
CA GLU A 67 1.30 7.40 -17.07
C GLU A 67 0.60 6.25 -16.36
N PHE A 68 -0.72 6.16 -16.54
CA PHE A 68 -1.55 5.16 -15.87
C PHE A 68 -1.83 3.97 -16.79
N CYS A 69 -1.46 2.79 -16.31
CA CYS A 69 -1.89 1.51 -16.88
C CYS A 69 -3.09 0.96 -16.13
N SER A 70 -3.84 0.07 -16.76
CA SER A 70 -5.03 -0.55 -16.15
C SER A 70 -4.67 -1.47 -14.98
N GLU A 71 -3.55 -2.21 -15.12
CA GLU A 71 -3.09 -3.20 -14.15
C GLU A 71 -1.57 -3.16 -13.95
N ALA A 72 -1.10 -3.61 -12.81
CA ALA A 72 0.33 -3.67 -12.50
C ALA A 72 1.12 -4.61 -13.44
N SER A 73 0.49 -5.66 -13.94
CA SER A 73 1.05 -6.55 -14.96
C SER A 73 1.34 -5.83 -16.28
N GLU A 74 0.49 -4.87 -16.65
CA GLU A 74 0.66 -4.03 -17.85
C GLU A 74 1.84 -3.06 -17.65
N VAL A 75 1.99 -2.44 -16.46
CA VAL A 75 3.17 -1.63 -16.13
C VAL A 75 4.44 -2.44 -16.32
N VAL A 76 4.50 -3.67 -15.75
CA VAL A 76 5.68 -4.56 -15.88
C VAL A 76 5.98 -4.85 -17.35
N SER A 77 4.96 -5.13 -18.16
CA SER A 77 5.14 -5.44 -19.59
C SER A 77 5.62 -4.22 -20.37
N THR A 78 5.12 -3.03 -20.03
CA THR A 78 5.50 -1.77 -20.67
C THR A 78 6.97 -1.44 -20.39
N ILE A 79 7.39 -1.43 -19.12
CA ILE A 79 8.78 -1.07 -18.77
C ILE A 79 9.80 -2.13 -19.21
N ALA A 80 9.39 -3.38 -19.42
CA ALA A 80 10.25 -4.44 -19.91
C ALA A 80 10.80 -4.14 -21.31
N THR A 81 10.04 -3.43 -22.14
CA THR A 81 10.40 -3.10 -23.53
C THR A 81 11.26 -1.85 -23.66
N MET A 82 11.50 -1.12 -22.58
CA MET A 82 12.23 0.14 -22.55
C MET A 82 13.70 -0.08 -22.16
N ASP A 83 14.60 0.74 -22.67
CA ASP A 83 16.00 0.75 -22.25
C ASP A 83 16.16 1.42 -20.87
N SER A 84 15.34 2.44 -20.61
CA SER A 84 15.30 3.20 -19.36
C SER A 84 13.84 3.46 -18.97
N ALA A 85 13.50 3.26 -17.70
CA ALA A 85 12.15 3.43 -17.18
C ALA A 85 12.12 3.70 -15.68
N VAL A 86 11.11 4.44 -15.25
CA VAL A 86 10.72 4.59 -13.84
C VAL A 86 9.27 4.16 -13.68
N ALA A 87 8.99 3.36 -12.68
CA ALA A 87 7.61 2.96 -12.39
C ALA A 87 7.36 2.94 -10.89
N MET A 88 6.08 3.10 -10.50
CA MET A 88 5.63 2.81 -9.15
C MET A 88 4.71 1.60 -9.17
N LEU A 89 5.10 0.56 -8.45
CA LEU A 89 4.44 -0.74 -8.42
C LEU A 89 4.16 -1.20 -6.99
N PRO A 90 3.08 -1.94 -6.76
CA PRO A 90 2.86 -2.62 -5.49
C PRO A 90 3.63 -3.96 -5.43
N GLN A 91 3.95 -4.43 -4.22
CA GLN A 91 4.22 -5.85 -4.04
C GLN A 91 2.94 -6.67 -4.27
N PRO A 92 3.04 -7.88 -4.83
CA PRO A 92 4.25 -8.60 -5.26
C PRO A 92 4.74 -8.27 -6.70
N TYR A 93 4.12 -7.30 -7.37
CA TYR A 93 4.48 -6.96 -8.77
C TYR A 93 5.87 -6.36 -8.92
N VAL A 94 6.42 -5.72 -7.88
CA VAL A 94 7.84 -5.33 -7.84
C VAL A 94 8.73 -6.57 -8.00
N THR A 95 8.45 -7.62 -7.23
CA THR A 95 9.19 -8.90 -7.31
C THR A 95 9.02 -9.56 -8.68
N VAL A 96 7.80 -9.55 -9.25
CA VAL A 96 7.55 -10.04 -10.61
C VAL A 96 8.37 -9.23 -11.63
N ALA A 97 8.37 -7.90 -11.51
CA ALA A 97 9.12 -7.04 -12.41
C ALA A 97 10.64 -7.32 -12.34
N GLN A 98 11.20 -7.48 -11.14
CA GLN A 98 12.62 -7.82 -10.96
C GLN A 98 13.00 -9.18 -11.57
N THR A 99 12.05 -10.09 -11.74
CA THR A 99 12.31 -11.39 -12.41
C THR A 99 12.17 -11.34 -13.91
N LYS A 100 11.49 -10.33 -14.48
CA LYS A 100 11.17 -10.23 -15.91
C LYS A 100 11.95 -9.12 -16.61
N VAL A 101 12.44 -8.14 -15.88
CA VAL A 101 13.06 -6.93 -16.42
C VAL A 101 14.50 -6.88 -15.94
N ASP A 102 15.42 -7.20 -16.83
CA ASP A 102 16.85 -7.18 -16.52
C ASP A 102 17.29 -5.77 -16.11
N GLY A 103 18.08 -5.70 -15.04
CA GLY A 103 18.62 -4.45 -14.52
C GLY A 103 17.64 -3.59 -13.71
N LEU A 104 16.39 -4.06 -13.49
CA LEU A 104 15.43 -3.34 -12.66
C LEU A 104 15.86 -3.36 -11.18
N LYS A 105 15.86 -2.18 -10.58
CA LYS A 105 16.17 -1.98 -9.15
C LYS A 105 15.00 -1.31 -8.44
N VAL A 106 14.87 -1.55 -7.15
CA VAL A 106 14.05 -0.73 -6.27
C VAL A 106 14.84 0.52 -5.92
N ALA A 107 14.35 1.68 -6.33
CA ALA A 107 14.94 2.97 -6.00
C ALA A 107 14.46 3.45 -4.63
N PHE A 108 13.14 3.41 -4.40
CA PHE A 108 12.56 3.91 -3.16
C PHE A 108 11.42 3.01 -2.66
N ASP A 109 11.40 2.79 -1.35
CA ASP A 109 10.24 2.35 -0.59
C ASP A 109 9.37 3.58 -0.29
N VAL A 110 8.20 3.64 -0.90
CA VAL A 110 7.31 4.80 -0.82
C VAL A 110 6.88 5.09 0.63
N THR A 111 6.70 4.06 1.45
CA THR A 111 6.33 4.22 2.85
C THR A 111 7.45 4.88 3.64
N LYS A 112 8.70 4.44 3.44
CA LYS A 112 9.86 5.05 4.11
C LYS A 112 10.09 6.49 3.68
N GLU A 113 9.90 6.77 2.38
CA GLU A 113 10.02 8.16 1.88
C GLU A 113 8.89 9.05 2.40
N TRP A 114 7.67 8.51 2.54
CA TRP A 114 6.54 9.19 3.17
C TRP A 114 6.84 9.54 4.64
N GLU A 115 7.31 8.58 5.44
CA GLU A 115 7.63 8.77 6.86
C GLU A 115 8.80 9.74 7.09
N LYS A 116 9.70 9.89 6.11
CA LYS A 116 10.72 10.97 6.14
C LYS A 116 10.10 12.35 5.93
N ALA A 117 9.10 12.44 5.08
CA ALA A 117 8.41 13.70 4.77
C ALA A 117 7.40 14.10 5.86
N ASP A 118 6.72 13.10 6.46
CA ASP A 118 5.73 13.30 7.52
C ASP A 118 5.88 12.19 8.58
N LYS A 119 6.49 12.53 9.72
CA LYS A 119 6.77 11.58 10.81
C LYS A 119 5.53 11.15 11.60
N ASP A 120 4.45 11.92 11.48
CA ASP A 120 3.20 11.70 12.21
C ASP A 120 2.20 10.89 11.36
N SER A 121 2.57 10.52 10.14
CA SER A 121 1.74 9.79 9.20
C SER A 121 2.49 8.60 8.57
N THR A 122 1.74 7.60 8.13
CA THR A 122 2.26 6.46 7.37
C THR A 122 1.26 6.04 6.31
N VAL A 123 1.72 5.33 5.29
CA VAL A 123 0.84 4.79 4.25
C VAL A 123 0.08 3.59 4.78
N VAL A 124 -1.26 3.66 4.74
CA VAL A 124 -2.15 2.55 5.08
C VAL A 124 -2.84 2.05 3.81
N THR A 125 -2.49 0.83 3.38
CA THR A 125 -3.04 0.26 2.15
C THR A 125 -4.27 -0.60 2.40
N GLY A 126 -4.29 -1.35 3.50
CA GLY A 126 -5.37 -2.29 3.81
C GLY A 126 -5.87 -2.18 5.24
N VAL A 127 -7.20 -2.28 5.39
CA VAL A 127 -7.88 -2.33 6.67
C VAL A 127 -8.89 -3.46 6.72
N LEU A 128 -9.05 -4.06 7.88
CA LEU A 128 -10.12 -4.99 8.18
C LEU A 128 -11.35 -4.18 8.60
N ILE A 129 -12.46 -4.38 7.91
CA ILE A 129 -13.74 -3.75 8.26
C ILE A 129 -14.74 -4.81 8.73
N ALA A 130 -15.59 -4.42 9.68
CA ALA A 130 -16.67 -5.26 10.17
C ALA A 130 -17.98 -4.48 10.28
N ARG A 131 -19.10 -5.16 10.11
CA ARG A 131 -20.43 -4.56 10.35
C ARG A 131 -20.69 -4.46 11.84
N LYS A 132 -21.16 -3.30 12.32
CA LYS A 132 -21.50 -3.10 13.74
C LYS A 132 -22.52 -4.12 14.23
N ALA A 133 -23.59 -4.36 13.47
CA ALA A 133 -24.61 -5.34 13.83
C ALA A 133 -24.01 -6.75 14.03
N PHE A 134 -23.03 -7.16 13.20
CA PHE A 134 -22.38 -8.45 13.39
C PHE A 134 -21.57 -8.52 14.70
N ILE A 135 -20.90 -7.44 15.05
CA ILE A 135 -20.11 -7.37 16.29
C ILE A 135 -21.06 -7.41 17.51
N GLU A 136 -22.18 -6.68 17.45
CA GLU A 136 -23.17 -6.64 18.52
C GLU A 136 -23.89 -7.98 18.71
N GLU A 137 -24.22 -8.67 17.61
CA GLU A 137 -24.90 -9.97 17.64
C GLU A 137 -23.95 -11.13 17.98
N HIS A 138 -22.65 -11.00 17.67
CA HIS A 138 -21.65 -12.08 17.76
C HIS A 138 -20.31 -11.61 18.36
N PRO A 139 -20.29 -11.00 19.56
CA PRO A 139 -19.08 -10.38 20.12
C PRO A 139 -17.95 -11.40 20.34
N GLU A 140 -18.26 -12.57 20.89
CA GLU A 140 -17.25 -13.61 21.17
C GLU A 140 -16.68 -14.21 19.88
N GLN A 141 -17.51 -14.40 18.85
CA GLN A 141 -17.05 -14.90 17.56
C GLN A 141 -16.15 -13.86 16.85
N PHE A 142 -16.52 -12.58 16.97
CA PHE A 142 -15.73 -11.52 16.38
C PHE A 142 -14.35 -11.39 17.08
N LYS A 143 -14.32 -11.49 18.40
CA LYS A 143 -13.07 -11.52 19.17
C LYS A 143 -12.20 -12.70 18.77
N ALA A 144 -12.76 -13.90 18.73
CA ALA A 144 -12.03 -15.10 18.31
C ALA A 144 -11.48 -14.94 16.87
N PHE A 145 -12.27 -14.37 15.97
CA PHE A 145 -11.82 -14.06 14.61
C PHE A 145 -10.61 -13.10 14.59
N LEU A 146 -10.64 -12.05 15.40
CA LEU A 146 -9.50 -11.11 15.48
C LEU A 146 -8.24 -11.77 16.02
N ASP A 147 -8.38 -12.66 17.03
CA ASP A 147 -7.25 -13.40 17.59
C ASP A 147 -6.62 -14.35 16.54
N GLU A 148 -7.44 -15.08 15.79
CA GLU A 148 -7.00 -15.95 14.69
C GLU A 148 -6.40 -15.15 13.52
N TYR A 149 -6.99 -14.00 13.20
CA TYR A 149 -6.46 -13.13 12.14
C TYR A 149 -5.08 -12.59 12.50
N LYS A 150 -4.90 -12.16 13.76
CA LYS A 150 -3.60 -11.74 14.30
C LYS A 150 -2.57 -12.87 14.18
N ALA A 151 -2.92 -14.06 14.66
CA ALA A 151 -2.05 -15.22 14.59
C ALA A 151 -1.66 -15.57 13.14
N SER A 152 -2.60 -15.45 12.19
CA SER A 152 -2.35 -15.66 10.76
C SER A 152 -1.38 -14.62 10.19
N ALA A 153 -1.53 -13.34 10.53
CA ALA A 153 -0.61 -12.28 10.08
C ALA A 153 0.81 -12.47 10.66
N GLU A 154 0.90 -12.82 11.94
CA GLU A 154 2.18 -13.13 12.60
C GLU A 154 2.84 -14.38 11.99
N TYR A 155 2.05 -15.41 11.70
CA TYR A 155 2.55 -16.61 11.02
C TYR A 155 3.12 -16.31 9.65
N ALA A 156 2.41 -15.51 8.84
CA ALA A 156 2.83 -15.16 7.50
C ALA A 156 4.20 -14.45 7.49
N ASN A 157 4.44 -13.57 8.47
CA ASN A 157 5.71 -12.86 8.59
C ASN A 157 6.85 -13.73 9.18
N SER A 158 6.52 -14.68 10.06
CA SER A 158 7.51 -15.51 10.77
C SER A 158 7.87 -16.78 10.01
N ASN A 159 6.99 -17.26 9.13
CA ASN A 159 7.11 -18.53 8.40
C ASN A 159 6.98 -18.29 6.89
N VAL A 160 7.86 -17.42 6.35
CA VAL A 160 7.78 -16.95 4.96
C VAL A 160 7.79 -18.08 3.94
N GLU A 161 8.58 -19.14 4.17
CA GLU A 161 8.66 -20.29 3.25
C GLU A 161 7.35 -21.07 3.20
N ASP A 162 6.83 -21.48 4.34
CA ASP A 162 5.55 -22.19 4.43
C ASP A 162 4.40 -21.34 3.91
N THR A 163 4.41 -20.04 4.22
CA THR A 163 3.41 -19.09 3.70
C THR A 163 3.49 -18.98 2.18
N ALA A 164 4.69 -18.94 1.60
CA ALA A 164 4.85 -18.91 0.15
C ALA A 164 4.33 -20.17 -0.54
N GLU A 165 4.51 -21.34 0.07
CA GLU A 165 3.93 -22.59 -0.42
C GLU A 165 2.39 -22.59 -0.35
N LEU A 166 1.82 -22.04 0.73
CA LEU A 166 0.36 -21.86 0.84
C LEU A 166 -0.17 -20.89 -0.21
N VAL A 167 0.53 -19.77 -0.46
CA VAL A 167 0.19 -18.78 -1.51
C VAL A 167 0.13 -19.44 -2.89
N GLU A 168 1.09 -20.32 -3.21
CA GLU A 168 1.06 -21.08 -4.47
C GLU A 168 -0.02 -22.16 -4.47
N LYS A 169 -0.20 -22.87 -3.37
CA LYS A 169 -1.26 -23.90 -3.22
C LYS A 169 -2.65 -23.33 -3.47
N PHE A 170 -2.90 -22.08 -3.08
CA PHE A 170 -4.16 -21.38 -3.31
C PHE A 170 -4.20 -20.58 -4.61
N ASP A 171 -3.22 -20.80 -5.50
CA ASP A 171 -3.13 -20.17 -6.84
C ASP A 171 -3.15 -18.64 -6.82
N ILE A 172 -2.54 -18.03 -5.78
CA ILE A 172 -2.44 -16.59 -5.65
C ILE A 172 -1.20 -16.08 -6.40
N PHE A 173 0.00 -16.60 -6.05
CA PHE A 173 1.27 -16.37 -6.74
C PHE A 173 2.16 -17.59 -6.64
N LYS A 174 3.17 -17.70 -7.54
CA LYS A 174 4.19 -18.75 -7.43
C LYS A 174 5.00 -18.59 -6.15
N ALA A 175 5.31 -19.69 -5.48
CA ALA A 175 6.04 -19.69 -4.21
C ALA A 175 7.38 -18.93 -4.29
N ALA A 176 8.09 -19.05 -5.41
CA ALA A 176 9.35 -18.34 -5.64
C ALA A 176 9.19 -16.79 -5.66
N ILE A 177 8.04 -16.28 -6.11
CA ILE A 177 7.70 -14.86 -6.06
C ILE A 177 7.24 -14.49 -4.65
N ALA A 178 6.31 -15.26 -4.08
CA ALA A 178 5.75 -15.02 -2.76
C ALA A 178 6.83 -14.96 -1.67
N LYS A 179 7.78 -15.90 -1.67
CA LYS A 179 8.90 -15.95 -0.73
C LYS A 179 9.73 -14.65 -0.71
N LYS A 180 9.92 -14.01 -1.86
CA LYS A 180 10.65 -12.75 -1.94
C LYS A 180 9.78 -11.54 -1.61
N ALA A 181 8.50 -11.61 -1.94
CA ALA A 181 7.58 -10.49 -1.80
C ALA A 181 7.01 -10.34 -0.38
N ILE A 182 6.74 -11.44 0.34
CA ILE A 182 6.09 -11.41 1.66
C ILE A 182 6.79 -10.46 2.64
N PRO A 183 8.13 -10.45 2.80
CA PRO A 183 8.80 -9.53 3.71
C PRO A 183 8.57 -8.04 3.39
N GLU A 184 8.25 -7.73 2.13
CA GLU A 184 8.04 -6.37 1.63
C GLU A 184 6.54 -6.04 1.43
N CYS A 185 5.64 -6.96 1.79
CA CYS A 185 4.20 -6.75 1.71
C CYS A 185 3.61 -5.99 2.91
N ASN A 186 4.43 -5.71 3.93
CA ASN A 186 4.01 -5.01 5.14
C ASN A 186 2.69 -5.54 5.74
N VAL A 187 2.52 -6.89 5.73
CA VAL A 187 1.39 -7.55 6.38
C VAL A 187 1.49 -7.32 7.89
N THR A 188 0.41 -6.84 8.49
CA THR A 188 0.41 -6.43 9.90
C THR A 188 -0.92 -6.70 10.57
N PHE A 189 -0.99 -6.51 11.88
CA PHE A 189 -2.23 -6.46 12.65
C PHE A 189 -2.12 -5.37 13.71
N ILE A 190 -2.64 -4.18 13.38
CA ILE A 190 -2.59 -3.01 14.26
C ILE A 190 -4.02 -2.62 14.64
N THR A 191 -4.30 -2.48 15.94
CA THR A 191 -5.62 -2.19 16.51
C THR A 191 -5.55 -1.00 17.48
N GLY A 192 -6.69 -0.60 18.03
CA GLY A 192 -6.79 0.42 19.08
C GLY A 192 -6.31 1.80 18.64
N ASP A 193 -5.68 2.54 19.56
CA ASP A 193 -5.26 3.92 19.34
C ASP A 193 -4.18 4.05 18.25
N ASP A 194 -3.32 3.06 18.11
CA ASP A 194 -2.27 3.05 17.08
C ASP A 194 -2.90 2.92 15.67
N MET A 195 -3.90 2.04 15.51
CA MET A 195 -4.72 1.95 14.28
C MET A 195 -5.40 3.28 14.00
N LYS A 196 -6.09 3.86 14.99
CA LYS A 196 -6.80 5.13 14.84
C LYS A 196 -5.86 6.23 14.38
N THR A 197 -4.70 6.37 15.02
CA THR A 197 -3.69 7.39 14.68
C THR A 197 -3.22 7.23 13.24
N LYS A 198 -2.82 6.03 12.84
CA LYS A 198 -2.31 5.75 11.49
C LYS A 198 -3.38 5.99 10.40
N VAL A 199 -4.59 5.48 10.63
CA VAL A 199 -5.69 5.63 9.66
C VAL A 199 -6.13 7.09 9.55
N SER A 200 -6.32 7.80 10.67
CA SER A 200 -6.79 9.18 10.65
C SER A 200 -5.79 10.14 9.99
N SER A 201 -4.49 9.99 10.29
CA SER A 201 -3.44 10.80 9.66
C SER A 201 -3.39 10.57 8.14
N TYR A 202 -3.45 9.32 7.70
CA TYR A 202 -3.45 8.99 6.28
C TYR A 202 -4.71 9.50 5.56
N LEU A 203 -5.90 9.28 6.14
CA LEU A 203 -7.16 9.80 5.58
C LEU A 203 -7.16 11.32 5.47
N LYS A 204 -6.49 12.02 6.42
CA LYS A 204 -6.35 13.47 6.35
C LYS A 204 -5.55 13.90 5.11
N VAL A 205 -4.44 13.25 4.82
CA VAL A 205 -3.65 13.54 3.61
C VAL A 205 -4.47 13.30 2.35
N LEU A 206 -5.21 12.18 2.28
CA LEU A 206 -6.09 11.90 1.14
C LEU A 206 -7.20 12.94 1.00
N PHE A 207 -7.79 13.36 2.12
CA PHE A 207 -8.83 14.41 2.14
C PHE A 207 -8.29 15.76 1.65
N ASP A 208 -7.12 16.17 2.12
CA ASP A 208 -6.49 17.42 1.72
C ASP A 208 -6.14 17.43 0.23
N ALA A 209 -5.73 16.27 -0.32
CA ALA A 209 -5.46 16.09 -1.75
C ALA A 209 -6.76 16.09 -2.59
N ASN A 210 -7.76 15.35 -2.15
CA ASN A 210 -9.08 15.28 -2.80
C ASN A 210 -10.15 14.81 -1.81
N PRO A 211 -11.03 15.69 -1.32
CA PRO A 211 -12.08 15.33 -0.37
C PRO A 211 -12.98 14.17 -0.84
N LYS A 212 -13.19 14.03 -2.15
CA LYS A 212 -14.01 12.94 -2.71
C LYS A 212 -13.36 11.56 -2.53
N ALA A 213 -12.03 11.49 -2.39
CA ALA A 213 -11.31 10.23 -2.16
C ALA A 213 -11.74 9.55 -0.85
N VAL A 214 -12.20 10.34 0.13
CA VAL A 214 -12.67 9.85 1.44
C VAL A 214 -14.17 10.08 1.66
N GLY A 215 -14.93 10.26 0.58
CA GLY A 215 -16.41 10.44 0.66
C GLY A 215 -16.86 11.84 0.99
N GLY A 216 -16.02 12.87 0.80
CA GLY A 216 -16.34 14.28 0.94
C GLY A 216 -16.20 14.84 2.36
N LYS A 217 -15.95 14.00 3.35
CA LYS A 217 -15.66 14.40 4.74
C LYS A 217 -14.79 13.34 5.43
N LEU A 218 -14.00 13.77 6.40
CA LEU A 218 -13.30 12.84 7.28
C LEU A 218 -14.32 12.10 8.16
N PRO A 219 -14.12 10.80 8.43
CA PRO A 219 -14.98 10.07 9.34
C PRO A 219 -14.82 10.57 10.78
N ASP A 220 -15.84 10.38 11.58
CA ASP A 220 -15.80 10.57 13.03
C ASP A 220 -15.20 9.33 13.74
N ASP A 221 -15.00 9.47 15.06
CA ASP A 221 -14.41 8.41 15.88
C ASP A 221 -15.22 7.11 15.90
N GLY A 222 -16.51 7.17 15.57
CA GLY A 222 -17.38 6.00 15.52
C GLY A 222 -17.08 5.01 14.39
N ILE A 223 -16.09 5.33 13.51
CA ILE A 223 -15.61 4.39 12.49
C ILE A 223 -14.59 3.40 13.05
N TYR A 224 -13.94 3.71 14.18
CA TYR A 224 -12.92 2.85 14.74
C TYR A 224 -13.52 1.87 15.75
N TYR A 225 -13.19 0.60 15.62
CA TYR A 225 -13.55 -0.40 16.61
C TYR A 225 -12.63 -0.24 17.83
N VAL A 226 -13.26 -0.14 19.00
CA VAL A 226 -12.59 -0.16 20.29
C VAL A 226 -13.02 -1.45 20.99
N ALA A 227 -12.06 -2.34 21.28
CA ALA A 227 -12.33 -3.52 22.08
C ALA A 227 -12.64 -3.07 23.53
N GLU A 228 -13.74 -3.53 24.10
CA GLU A 228 -14.08 -3.37 25.50
C GLU A 228 -13.20 -4.27 26.39
#